data_f4412b4c941d043960dc786612907b9f
#
_entry.id   f4412b4c941d043960dc786612907b9f
#
_cell.length_a   1.000
_cell.length_b   1.000
_cell.length_c   1.000
_cell.angle_alpha   90.00
_cell.angle_beta   90.00
_cell.angle_gamma   90.00
#
_symmetry.space_group_name_H-M   'P 1'
#
loop_
_entity.id
_entity.type
_entity.pdbx_description
1 polymer ?
#
loop_
_entity_poly.entity_id
_entity_poly.type
_entity_poly.pdbx_seq_one_letter_code
_entity_poly.pdbx_strand_id
1 'polypeptide(L)'
;MIFHIAVCSPDPVLRGRVQRHCMEYYARRADACIVEQLESTAALLQQEEAGSRYELYLIELPAANPCSGLQAAAELRRRGVRAPLAFLAHTTAYAYEAFRVDAMQYLHIPFRPEQLTALLDRATEPEYGPVIPVTTAMGLRALPFADIEYLECTHHVVHYHLASGEDVASLSLRVPFSEVAKPLLADARFLQPHRSYVVNLAAAAQLSSGELWMRSGARVPISRGREPAVRAAFRAFLEG
;
A
#
# COMPACT_ATOMS: atom_id res chain seq x y z
N MET A 1 5.03 15.09 1.28
CA MET A 1 3.61 14.98 0.81
C MET A 1 2.72 15.46 1.94
N ILE A 2 1.60 16.14 1.66
CA ILE A 2 0.63 16.51 2.72
C ILE A 2 -0.50 15.49 2.69
N PHE A 3 -0.75 14.84 3.81
CA PHE A 3 -1.77 13.79 3.94
C PHE A 3 -3.03 14.38 4.57
N HIS A 4 -4.15 14.36 3.87
CA HIS A 4 -5.43 14.91 4.37
C HIS A 4 -6.29 13.78 4.93
N ILE A 5 -6.70 13.92 6.19
CA ILE A 5 -7.49 12.92 6.91
C ILE A 5 -8.80 13.54 7.37
N ALA A 6 -9.93 12.90 7.06
CA ALA A 6 -11.22 13.23 7.65
C ALA A 6 -11.44 12.39 8.92
N VAL A 7 -11.72 13.04 10.04
CA VAL A 7 -12.13 12.38 11.28
C VAL A 7 -13.57 12.79 11.60
N CYS A 8 -14.51 11.88 11.34
CA CYS A 8 -15.93 12.11 11.52
C CYS A 8 -16.44 11.39 12.78
N SER A 9 -16.82 12.16 13.78
CA SER A 9 -17.34 11.66 15.05
C SER A 9 -18.15 12.75 15.76
N PRO A 10 -19.28 12.45 16.41
CA PRO A 10 -19.97 13.41 17.29
C PRO A 10 -19.18 13.71 18.57
N ASP A 11 -18.29 12.80 19.01
CA ASP A 11 -17.48 12.97 20.21
C ASP A 11 -16.25 13.85 19.96
N PRO A 12 -16.20 15.09 20.50
CA PRO A 12 -15.06 16.00 20.32
C PRO A 12 -13.78 15.46 20.99
N VAL A 13 -13.89 14.66 22.06
CA VAL A 13 -12.74 14.08 22.76
C VAL A 13 -12.09 13.03 21.89
N LEU A 14 -12.89 12.17 21.25
CA LEU A 14 -12.40 11.16 20.30
C LEU A 14 -11.73 11.84 19.11
N ARG A 15 -12.38 12.86 18.50
CA ARG A 15 -11.79 13.62 17.39
C ARG A 15 -10.43 14.21 17.74
N GLY A 16 -10.34 14.89 18.89
CA GLY A 16 -9.10 15.53 19.36
C GLY A 16 -7.99 14.51 19.65
N ARG A 17 -8.33 13.34 20.20
CA ARG A 17 -7.38 12.25 20.46
C ARG A 17 -6.83 11.65 19.16
N VAL A 18 -7.71 11.37 18.20
CA VAL A 18 -7.33 10.83 16.90
C VAL A 18 -6.46 11.84 16.13
N GLN A 19 -6.87 13.11 16.08
CA GLN A 19 -6.10 14.16 15.42
C GLN A 19 -4.68 14.26 15.99
N ARG A 20 -4.52 14.33 17.31
CA ARG A 20 -3.22 14.43 17.96
C ARG A 20 -2.33 13.24 17.56
N HIS A 21 -2.88 12.03 17.60
CA HIS A 21 -2.14 10.83 17.24
C HIS A 21 -1.71 10.84 15.76
N CYS A 22 -2.59 11.24 14.84
CA CYS A 22 -2.24 11.38 13.42
C CYS A 22 -1.12 12.41 13.22
N MET A 23 -1.21 13.58 13.86
CA MET A 23 -0.18 14.61 13.76
C MET A 23 1.18 14.12 14.29
N GLU A 24 1.21 13.44 15.44
CA GLU A 24 2.43 12.85 16.01
C GLU A 24 3.01 11.75 15.12
N TYR A 25 2.16 10.91 14.54
CA TYR A 25 2.56 9.83 13.62
C TYR A 25 3.28 10.38 12.39
N TYR A 26 2.71 11.38 11.70
CA TYR A 26 3.32 11.96 10.50
C TYR A 26 4.53 12.83 10.82
N ALA A 27 4.53 13.56 11.93
CA ALA A 27 5.68 14.35 12.35
C ALA A 27 6.94 13.50 12.57
N ARG A 28 6.80 12.26 13.09
CA ARG A 28 7.93 11.32 13.23
C ARG A 28 8.51 10.83 11.90
N ARG A 29 7.74 10.93 10.82
CA ARG A 29 8.12 10.52 9.45
C ARG A 29 8.57 11.69 8.57
N ALA A 30 8.70 12.89 9.14
CA ALA A 30 8.99 14.14 8.43
C ALA A 30 7.97 14.47 7.33
N ASP A 31 6.75 13.92 7.43
CA ASP A 31 5.62 14.21 6.56
C ASP A 31 4.65 15.21 7.21
N ALA A 32 3.90 15.93 6.38
CA ALA A 32 2.84 16.82 6.85
C ALA A 32 1.49 16.11 6.82
N CYS A 33 0.64 16.42 7.81
CA CYS A 33 -0.71 15.90 7.89
C CYS A 33 -1.68 17.04 8.23
N ILE A 34 -2.80 17.08 7.52
CA ILE A 34 -3.94 17.95 7.84
C ILE A 34 -5.10 17.03 8.26
N VAL A 35 -5.59 17.24 9.46
CA VAL A 35 -6.72 16.46 9.99
C VAL A 35 -7.92 17.37 10.12
N GLU A 36 -8.95 17.13 9.32
CA GLU A 36 -10.22 17.82 9.40
C GLU A 36 -11.16 17.08 10.35
N GLN A 37 -11.64 17.80 11.36
CA GLN A 37 -12.58 17.28 12.33
C GLN A 37 -14.01 17.61 11.92
N LEU A 38 -14.82 16.56 11.72
CA LEU A 38 -16.20 16.65 11.27
C LEU A 38 -17.11 16.08 12.36
N GLU A 39 -18.09 16.83 12.79
CA GLU A 39 -18.96 16.46 13.91
C GLU A 39 -20.09 15.52 13.52
N SER A 40 -20.36 15.38 12.21
CA SER A 40 -21.45 14.56 11.70
C SER A 40 -21.12 14.01 10.31
N THR A 41 -21.79 12.92 9.96
CA THR A 41 -21.74 12.35 8.61
C THR A 41 -22.33 13.29 7.54
N ALA A 42 -23.28 14.14 7.92
CA ALA A 42 -23.79 15.17 7.03
C ALA A 42 -22.72 16.21 6.67
N ALA A 43 -21.96 16.68 7.67
CA ALA A 43 -20.82 17.58 7.45
C ALA A 43 -19.76 16.94 6.55
N LEU A 44 -19.46 15.65 6.75
CA LEU A 44 -18.52 14.90 5.92
C LEU A 44 -18.96 14.87 4.44
N LEU A 45 -20.22 14.53 4.19
CA LEU A 45 -20.75 14.46 2.82
C LEU A 45 -20.84 15.84 2.16
N GLN A 46 -21.09 16.89 2.94
CA GLN A 46 -21.11 18.27 2.44
C GLN A 46 -19.70 18.75 2.05
N GLN A 47 -18.67 18.43 2.84
CA GLN A 47 -17.28 18.75 2.48
C GLN A 47 -16.83 18.04 1.20
N GLU A 48 -17.20 16.79 1.02
CA GLU A 48 -16.94 16.06 -0.22
C GLU A 48 -17.64 16.70 -1.43
N GLU A 49 -18.90 17.16 -1.27
CA GLU A 49 -19.63 17.88 -2.32
C GLU A 49 -18.97 19.23 -2.64
N ALA A 50 -18.41 19.89 -1.65
CA ALA A 50 -17.67 21.15 -1.81
C ALA A 50 -16.30 20.96 -2.49
N GLY A 51 -15.89 19.71 -2.75
CA GLY A 51 -14.65 19.38 -3.45
C GLY A 51 -13.47 19.01 -2.54
N SER A 52 -13.67 18.92 -1.21
CA SER A 52 -12.65 18.38 -0.31
C SER A 52 -12.31 16.94 -0.68
N ARG A 53 -11.03 16.57 -0.59
CA ARG A 53 -10.56 15.21 -0.86
C ARG A 53 -9.64 14.78 0.27
N TYR A 54 -9.85 13.55 0.73
CA TYR A 54 -9.09 12.98 1.83
C TYR A 54 -8.44 11.68 1.38
N GLU A 55 -7.21 11.46 1.84
CA GLU A 55 -6.46 10.20 1.63
C GLU A 55 -6.88 9.13 2.63
N LEU A 56 -7.57 9.51 3.73
CA LEU A 56 -8.09 8.58 4.73
C LEU A 56 -9.36 9.12 5.37
N TYR A 57 -10.36 8.27 5.52
CA TYR A 57 -11.61 8.54 6.24
C TYR A 57 -11.67 7.70 7.52
N LEU A 58 -11.75 8.35 8.68
CA LEU A 58 -11.99 7.73 9.97
C LEU A 58 -13.39 8.11 10.43
N ILE A 59 -14.33 7.17 10.36
CA ILE A 59 -15.77 7.42 10.62
C ILE A 59 -16.19 6.65 11.86
N GLU A 60 -16.67 7.36 12.87
CA GLU A 60 -17.29 6.71 14.02
C GLU A 60 -18.66 6.13 13.66
N LEU A 61 -18.95 4.95 14.21
CA LEU A 61 -20.30 4.40 14.29
C LEU A 61 -20.86 4.70 15.70
N PRO A 62 -21.61 5.81 15.86
CA PRO A 62 -22.10 6.19 17.18
C PRO A 62 -23.09 5.15 17.71
N ALA A 63 -23.05 4.86 19.02
CA ALA A 63 -23.94 3.87 19.64
C ALA A 63 -25.42 4.22 19.45
N ALA A 64 -25.76 5.52 19.41
CA ALA A 64 -27.14 5.99 19.23
C ALA A 64 -27.66 5.78 17.79
N ASN A 65 -26.79 5.87 16.77
CA ASN A 65 -27.17 5.69 15.36
C ASN A 65 -25.97 5.16 14.53
N PRO A 66 -25.61 3.90 14.66
CA PRO A 66 -24.50 3.32 13.92
C PRO A 66 -24.71 3.31 12.39
N CYS A 67 -25.98 3.27 11.97
CA CYS A 67 -26.34 3.25 10.55
C CYS A 67 -25.92 4.52 9.82
N SER A 68 -25.82 5.67 10.49
CA SER A 68 -25.45 6.93 9.85
C SER A 68 -24.03 6.88 9.26
N GLY A 69 -23.07 6.30 9.97
CA GLY A 69 -21.70 6.13 9.49
C GLY A 69 -21.61 5.14 8.32
N LEU A 70 -22.33 4.02 8.40
CA LEU A 70 -22.39 3.03 7.33
C LEU A 70 -23.02 3.60 6.05
N GLN A 71 -24.11 4.37 6.20
CA GLN A 71 -24.77 5.05 5.07
C GLN A 71 -23.86 6.09 4.43
N ALA A 72 -23.16 6.87 5.23
CA ALA A 72 -22.20 7.86 4.73
C ALA A 72 -21.07 7.19 3.94
N ALA A 73 -20.52 6.09 4.45
CA ALA A 73 -19.49 5.31 3.76
C ALA A 73 -20.02 4.73 2.43
N ALA A 74 -21.23 4.17 2.42
CA ALA A 74 -21.87 3.67 1.21
C ALA A 74 -22.09 4.80 0.19
N GLU A 75 -22.49 5.98 0.63
CA GLU A 75 -22.67 7.15 -0.23
C GLU A 75 -21.33 7.64 -0.81
N LEU A 76 -20.26 7.69 0.00
CA LEU A 76 -18.90 7.99 -0.48
C LEU A 76 -18.49 7.00 -1.59
N ARG A 77 -18.70 5.71 -1.39
CA ARG A 77 -18.40 4.67 -2.40
C ARG A 77 -19.24 4.84 -3.68
N ARG A 78 -20.53 5.17 -3.54
CA ARG A 78 -21.41 5.47 -4.67
C ARG A 78 -20.95 6.69 -5.46
N ARG A 79 -20.39 7.70 -4.82
CA ARG A 79 -19.79 8.90 -5.45
C ARG A 79 -18.42 8.63 -6.05
N GLY A 80 -17.91 7.40 -5.98
CA GLY A 80 -16.63 7.00 -6.56
C GLY A 80 -15.40 7.27 -5.69
N VAL A 81 -15.58 7.65 -4.43
CA VAL A 81 -14.47 7.77 -3.47
C VAL A 81 -13.86 6.38 -3.23
N ARG A 82 -12.56 6.23 -3.52
CA ARG A 82 -11.81 4.98 -3.37
C ARG A 82 -10.78 5.04 -2.24
N ALA A 83 -10.55 6.21 -1.67
CA ALA A 83 -9.62 6.36 -0.57
C ALA A 83 -9.92 5.41 0.59
N PRO A 84 -8.89 4.94 1.33
CA PRO A 84 -9.04 4.12 2.51
C PRO A 84 -10.06 4.70 3.49
N LEU A 85 -10.90 3.81 4.04
CA LEU A 85 -11.92 4.14 5.02
C LEU A 85 -11.87 3.15 6.17
N ALA A 86 -11.87 3.64 7.40
CA ALA A 86 -11.95 2.80 8.58
C ALA A 86 -13.05 3.28 9.53
N PHE A 87 -13.68 2.32 10.20
CA PHE A 87 -14.67 2.62 11.22
C PHE A 87 -14.08 2.56 12.62
N LEU A 88 -14.55 3.50 13.46
CA LEU A 88 -14.32 3.56 14.89
C LEU A 88 -15.63 3.23 15.59
N ALA A 89 -15.73 2.18 16.41
CA ALA A 89 -17.01 1.74 16.97
C ALA A 89 -16.89 1.14 18.37
N HIS A 90 -17.92 1.29 19.17
CA HIS A 90 -18.00 0.72 20.52
C HIS A 90 -18.50 -0.73 20.56
N THR A 91 -18.88 -1.30 19.41
CA THR A 91 -19.39 -2.68 19.28
C THR A 91 -18.84 -3.31 18.00
N THR A 92 -18.74 -4.62 17.96
CA THR A 92 -18.35 -5.38 16.76
C THR A 92 -19.55 -5.80 15.91
N ALA A 93 -20.77 -5.46 16.32
CA ALA A 93 -22.00 -5.91 15.68
C ALA A 93 -22.14 -5.53 14.21
N TYR A 94 -21.48 -4.44 13.79
CA TYR A 94 -21.56 -3.90 12.41
C TYR A 94 -20.32 -4.19 11.56
N ALA A 95 -19.45 -5.10 12.01
CA ALA A 95 -18.23 -5.43 11.27
C ALA A 95 -18.52 -6.05 9.90
N TYR A 96 -19.61 -6.82 9.78
CA TYR A 96 -20.03 -7.41 8.50
C TYR A 96 -20.49 -6.34 7.50
N GLU A 97 -21.29 -5.37 7.96
CA GLU A 97 -21.75 -4.24 7.15
C GLU A 97 -20.60 -3.34 6.73
N ALA A 98 -19.60 -3.15 7.59
CA ALA A 98 -18.39 -2.43 7.28
C ALA A 98 -17.61 -3.08 6.11
N PHE A 99 -17.57 -4.40 6.07
CA PHE A 99 -16.97 -5.13 4.96
C PHE A 99 -17.66 -4.84 3.62
N ARG A 100 -18.99 -4.69 3.60
CA ARG A 100 -19.79 -4.43 2.38
C ARG A 100 -19.52 -3.05 1.74
N VAL A 101 -18.99 -2.10 2.49
CA VAL A 101 -18.61 -0.77 2.01
C VAL A 101 -17.09 -0.66 1.77
N ASP A 102 -16.41 -1.81 1.68
CA ASP A 102 -14.97 -1.89 1.45
C ASP A 102 -14.20 -1.06 2.47
N ALA A 103 -14.53 -1.25 3.76
CA ALA A 103 -13.78 -0.63 4.84
C ALA A 103 -12.45 -1.36 5.03
N MET A 104 -11.37 -0.60 5.01
CA MET A 104 -10.01 -1.12 5.21
C MET A 104 -9.83 -1.73 6.60
N GLN A 105 -10.47 -1.13 7.62
CA GLN A 105 -10.35 -1.58 9.01
C GLN A 105 -11.56 -1.19 9.84
N TYR A 106 -11.82 -2.00 10.88
CA TYR A 106 -12.82 -1.76 11.91
C TYR A 106 -12.09 -1.72 13.27
N LEU A 107 -12.07 -0.56 13.91
CA LEU A 107 -11.32 -0.34 15.14
C LEU A 107 -12.29 -0.20 16.33
N HIS A 108 -12.16 -1.10 17.31
CA HIS A 108 -13.01 -1.06 18.50
C HIS A 108 -12.58 0.03 19.48
N ILE A 109 -13.51 0.84 19.95
CA ILE A 109 -13.29 1.86 20.97
C ILE A 109 -13.60 1.26 22.35
N PRO A 110 -12.72 1.41 23.35
CA PRO A 110 -11.44 2.13 23.32
C PRO A 110 -10.35 1.33 22.60
N PHE A 111 -9.55 1.99 21.75
CA PHE A 111 -8.39 1.41 21.09
C PHE A 111 -7.09 1.91 21.72
N ARG A 112 -6.05 1.09 21.59
CA ARG A 112 -4.69 1.47 21.99
C ARG A 112 -4.01 2.29 20.89
N PRO A 113 -3.06 3.18 21.22
CA PRO A 113 -2.33 3.99 20.23
C PRO A 113 -1.71 3.16 19.10
N GLU A 114 -1.16 1.98 19.42
CA GLU A 114 -0.51 1.09 18.45
C GLU A 114 -1.49 0.59 17.38
N GLN A 115 -2.77 0.42 17.72
CA GLN A 115 -3.79 -0.02 16.78
C GLN A 115 -4.13 1.08 15.75
N LEU A 116 -4.14 2.35 16.20
CA LEU A 116 -4.32 3.49 15.28
C LEU A 116 -3.06 3.68 14.44
N THR A 117 -1.86 3.50 15.00
CA THR A 117 -0.60 3.50 14.25
C THR A 117 -0.62 2.47 13.14
N ALA A 118 -0.96 1.20 13.43
CA ALA A 118 -1.06 0.15 12.43
C ALA A 118 -2.11 0.44 11.33
N LEU A 119 -3.21 1.13 11.69
CA LEU A 119 -4.19 1.61 10.72
C LEU A 119 -3.59 2.67 9.80
N LEU A 120 -2.85 3.64 10.35
CA LEU A 120 -2.19 4.68 9.57
C LEU A 120 -1.09 4.10 8.67
N ASP A 121 -0.31 3.12 9.13
CA ASP A 121 0.67 2.40 8.32
C ASP A 121 0.01 1.79 7.09
N ARG A 122 -1.11 1.08 7.27
CA ARG A 122 -1.89 0.51 6.15
C ARG A 122 -2.50 1.54 5.23
N ALA A 123 -2.96 2.68 5.76
CA ALA A 123 -3.58 3.73 4.96
C ALA A 123 -2.57 4.51 4.13
N THR A 124 -1.31 4.59 4.59
CA THR A 124 -0.21 5.24 3.87
C THR A 124 0.48 4.31 2.88
N GLU A 125 0.35 3.00 3.06
CA GLU A 125 0.71 2.07 2.00
C GLU A 125 -0.29 2.27 0.86
N PRO A 126 0.15 2.68 -0.35
CA PRO A 126 -0.76 2.72 -1.49
C PRO A 126 -1.38 1.31 -1.64
N GLU A 127 -2.70 1.25 -1.78
CA GLU A 127 -3.49 0.00 -1.84
C GLU A 127 -2.95 -0.99 -2.89
N TYR A 128 -2.12 -0.49 -3.79
CA TYR A 128 -1.40 -1.25 -4.80
C TYR A 128 0.10 -0.95 -4.84
N GLY A 129 0.66 -0.13 -3.94
CA GLY A 129 2.06 0.29 -4.05
C GLY A 129 2.38 0.86 -5.44
N PRO A 130 3.62 1.12 -5.76
CA PRO A 130 4.01 1.44 -7.13
C PRO A 130 3.67 0.25 -8.03
N VAL A 131 3.08 0.55 -9.20
CA VAL A 131 2.76 -0.44 -10.23
C VAL A 131 3.63 -0.24 -11.45
N ILE A 132 3.97 -1.31 -12.16
CA ILE A 132 4.59 -1.24 -13.47
C ILE A 132 3.56 -1.61 -14.56
N PRO A 133 3.34 -0.77 -15.58
CA PRO A 133 2.52 -1.13 -16.71
C PRO A 133 3.29 -2.08 -17.63
N VAL A 134 2.70 -3.23 -17.92
CA VAL A 134 3.28 -4.26 -18.79
C VAL A 134 2.34 -4.52 -19.95
N THR A 135 2.83 -4.29 -21.18
CA THR A 135 2.08 -4.65 -22.39
C THR A 135 2.31 -6.11 -22.69
N THR A 136 1.24 -6.90 -22.64
CA THR A 136 1.23 -8.35 -22.92
C THR A 136 0.48 -8.65 -24.20
N ALA A 137 0.51 -9.90 -24.66
CA ALA A 137 -0.29 -10.35 -25.79
C ALA A 137 -1.82 -10.20 -25.56
N MET A 138 -2.26 -10.16 -24.29
CA MET A 138 -3.66 -10.01 -23.93
C MET A 138 -4.06 -8.54 -23.60
N GLY A 139 -3.13 -7.58 -23.76
CA GLY A 139 -3.37 -6.16 -23.47
C GLY A 139 -2.44 -5.59 -22.39
N LEU A 140 -2.77 -4.40 -21.91
CA LEU A 140 -2.01 -3.71 -20.88
C LEU A 140 -2.41 -4.22 -19.48
N ARG A 141 -1.42 -4.66 -18.70
CA ARG A 141 -1.59 -5.03 -17.28
C ARG A 141 -0.79 -4.09 -16.38
N ALA A 142 -1.34 -3.76 -15.23
CA ALA A 142 -0.64 -3.09 -14.14
C ALA A 142 -0.23 -4.14 -13.11
N LEU A 143 1.08 -4.30 -12.89
CA LEU A 143 1.62 -5.25 -11.92
C LEU A 143 2.11 -4.48 -10.69
N PRO A 144 1.53 -4.71 -9.49
CA PRO A 144 2.03 -4.13 -8.25
C PRO A 144 3.46 -4.59 -7.98
N PHE A 145 4.34 -3.68 -7.56
CA PHE A 145 5.72 -4.02 -7.20
C PHE A 145 5.79 -5.06 -6.07
N ALA A 146 4.82 -5.02 -5.15
CA ALA A 146 4.73 -5.97 -4.04
C ALA A 146 4.53 -7.42 -4.51
N ASP A 147 3.84 -7.59 -5.65
CA ASP A 147 3.54 -8.92 -6.20
C ASP A 147 4.70 -9.49 -7.02
N ILE A 148 5.65 -8.64 -7.43
CA ILE A 148 6.78 -9.06 -8.25
C ILE A 148 7.86 -9.69 -7.38
N GLU A 149 8.19 -10.94 -7.64
CA GLU A 149 9.29 -11.65 -7.00
C GLU A 149 10.62 -11.37 -7.71
N TYR A 150 10.66 -11.55 -9.02
CA TYR A 150 11.81 -11.18 -9.85
C TYR A 150 11.41 -11.02 -11.32
N LEU A 151 12.29 -10.38 -12.08
CA LEU A 151 12.20 -10.27 -13.53
C LEU A 151 13.35 -11.03 -14.18
N GLU A 152 13.03 -11.68 -15.28
CA GLU A 152 14.01 -12.27 -16.20
C GLU A 152 13.81 -11.72 -17.61
N CYS A 153 14.88 -11.31 -18.28
CA CYS A 153 14.85 -10.88 -19.67
C CYS A 153 15.55 -11.92 -20.55
N THR A 154 14.76 -12.60 -21.41
CA THR A 154 15.23 -13.58 -22.38
C THR A 154 14.68 -13.24 -23.76
N HIS A 155 15.52 -13.28 -24.81
CA HIS A 155 15.12 -13.01 -26.20
C HIS A 155 14.30 -11.74 -26.40
N HIS A 156 14.64 -10.65 -25.70
CA HIS A 156 13.91 -9.38 -25.70
C HIS A 156 12.49 -9.44 -25.11
N VAL A 157 12.13 -10.49 -24.40
CA VAL A 157 10.88 -10.59 -23.63
C VAL A 157 11.23 -10.51 -22.14
N VAL A 158 10.49 -9.71 -21.40
CA VAL A 158 10.59 -9.67 -19.93
C VAL A 158 9.50 -10.54 -19.33
N HIS A 159 9.92 -11.50 -18.54
CA HIS A 159 9.08 -12.34 -17.70
C HIS A 159 9.04 -11.74 -16.30
N TYR A 160 7.86 -11.40 -15.84
CA TYR A 160 7.58 -10.94 -14.49
C TYR A 160 7.05 -12.13 -13.70
N HIS A 161 7.90 -12.68 -12.84
CA HIS A 161 7.54 -13.80 -11.96
C HIS A 161 6.90 -13.24 -10.70
N LEU A 162 5.64 -13.59 -10.46
CA LEU A 162 4.87 -13.07 -9.33
C LEU A 162 4.91 -14.01 -8.12
N ALA A 163 4.77 -13.46 -6.93
CA ALA A 163 4.71 -14.23 -5.68
C ALA A 163 3.54 -15.24 -5.65
N SER A 164 2.51 -15.03 -6.47
CA SER A 164 1.41 -15.98 -6.70
C SER A 164 1.82 -17.24 -7.46
N GLY A 165 3.03 -17.25 -8.10
CA GLY A 165 3.47 -18.27 -9.01
C GLY A 165 3.06 -18.01 -10.47
N GLU A 166 2.35 -16.92 -10.75
CA GLU A 166 2.03 -16.51 -12.13
C GLU A 166 3.27 -15.94 -12.81
N ASP A 167 3.44 -16.25 -14.10
CA ASP A 167 4.44 -15.65 -15.00
C ASP A 167 3.72 -14.75 -16.01
N VAL A 168 4.08 -13.46 -16.03
CA VAL A 168 3.53 -12.48 -16.96
C VAL A 168 4.60 -12.07 -17.95
N ALA A 169 4.46 -12.51 -19.20
CA ALA A 169 5.38 -12.16 -20.28
C ALA A 169 4.99 -10.84 -20.95
N SER A 170 5.96 -9.94 -21.12
CA SER A 170 5.80 -8.74 -21.95
C SER A 170 5.76 -9.08 -23.43
N LEU A 171 5.28 -8.15 -24.27
CA LEU A 171 5.64 -8.18 -25.69
C LEU A 171 7.15 -7.95 -25.84
N SER A 172 7.68 -8.30 -27.04
CA SER A 172 9.09 -8.08 -27.35
C SER A 172 9.49 -6.62 -27.16
N LEU A 173 10.56 -6.41 -26.41
CA LEU A 173 11.06 -5.07 -26.08
C LEU A 173 11.63 -4.36 -27.32
N ARG A 174 11.30 -3.07 -27.42
CA ARG A 174 11.92 -2.14 -28.38
C ARG A 174 12.97 -1.24 -27.72
N VAL A 175 13.14 -1.37 -26.40
CA VAL A 175 14.07 -0.60 -25.57
C VAL A 175 14.97 -1.55 -24.78
N PRO A 176 16.13 -1.14 -24.31
CA PRO A 176 16.99 -1.97 -23.45
C PRO A 176 16.26 -2.39 -22.17
N PHE A 177 16.57 -3.58 -21.66
CA PHE A 177 16.02 -4.10 -20.39
C PHE A 177 16.29 -3.14 -19.21
N SER A 178 17.43 -2.44 -19.21
CA SER A 178 17.77 -1.44 -18.18
C SER A 178 16.75 -0.30 -18.08
N GLU A 179 16.15 0.13 -19.21
CA GLU A 179 15.11 1.17 -19.19
C GLU A 179 13.80 0.61 -18.61
N VAL A 180 13.46 -0.63 -18.91
CA VAL A 180 12.28 -1.31 -18.33
C VAL A 180 12.44 -1.53 -16.83
N ALA A 181 13.65 -1.87 -16.38
CA ALA A 181 13.98 -2.11 -14.99
C ALA A 181 14.08 -0.83 -14.15
N LYS A 182 14.30 0.32 -14.77
CA LYS A 182 14.57 1.59 -14.10
C LYS A 182 13.53 2.00 -13.04
N PRO A 183 12.20 1.90 -13.29
CA PRO A 183 11.20 2.21 -12.28
C PRO A 183 11.30 1.30 -11.04
N LEU A 184 11.57 0.01 -11.24
CA LEU A 184 11.75 -0.94 -10.14
C LEU A 184 13.02 -0.65 -9.36
N LEU A 185 14.13 -0.37 -10.05
CA LEU A 185 15.43 -0.08 -9.41
C LEU A 185 15.47 1.27 -8.67
N ALA A 186 14.47 2.13 -8.84
CA ALA A 186 14.26 3.32 -8.02
C ALA A 186 13.67 3.01 -6.63
N ASP A 187 13.09 1.81 -6.45
CA ASP A 187 12.57 1.32 -5.18
C ASP A 187 13.64 0.48 -4.47
N ALA A 188 13.93 0.79 -3.20
CA ALA A 188 14.99 0.16 -2.41
C ALA A 188 14.82 -1.37 -2.24
N ARG A 189 13.61 -1.90 -2.48
CA ARG A 189 13.34 -3.35 -2.47
C ARG A 189 13.97 -4.09 -3.63
N PHE A 190 14.27 -3.40 -4.75
CA PHE A 190 14.74 -4.05 -5.97
C PHE A 190 16.23 -3.83 -6.20
N LEU A 191 16.88 -4.87 -6.66
CA LEU A 191 18.25 -4.78 -7.15
C LEU A 191 18.46 -5.62 -8.41
N GLN A 192 19.51 -5.29 -9.17
CA GLN A 192 19.88 -6.02 -10.38
C GLN A 192 21.13 -6.87 -10.14
N PRO A 193 21.01 -8.18 -9.80
CA PRO A 193 22.16 -9.04 -9.55
C PRO A 193 22.89 -9.46 -10.83
N HIS A 194 22.16 -9.49 -11.96
CA HIS A 194 22.65 -9.88 -13.27
C HIS A 194 22.07 -8.99 -14.36
N ARG A 195 22.77 -8.83 -15.49
CA ARG A 195 22.31 -7.97 -16.61
C ARG A 195 20.90 -8.29 -17.12
N SER A 196 20.45 -9.53 -16.96
CA SER A 196 19.14 -10.01 -17.41
C SER A 196 18.14 -10.25 -16.29
N TYR A 197 18.48 -9.92 -15.02
CA TYR A 197 17.61 -10.17 -13.86
C TYR A 197 17.50 -8.94 -12.97
N VAL A 198 16.29 -8.72 -12.46
CA VAL A 198 16.01 -7.79 -11.35
C VAL A 198 15.23 -8.57 -10.29
N VAL A 199 15.60 -8.45 -9.03
CA VAL A 199 14.99 -9.20 -7.92
C VAL A 199 14.42 -8.26 -6.88
N ASN A 200 13.32 -8.69 -6.27
CA ASN A 200 12.75 -8.07 -5.08
C ASN A 200 13.38 -8.73 -3.84
N LEU A 201 14.12 -7.95 -3.04
CA LEU A 201 14.76 -8.43 -1.82
C LEU A 201 13.77 -8.93 -0.77
N ALA A 202 12.55 -8.38 -0.74
CA ALA A 202 11.48 -8.85 0.14
C ALA A 202 11.04 -10.29 -0.18
N ALA A 203 11.25 -10.75 -1.42
CA ALA A 203 10.96 -12.11 -1.88
C ALA A 203 12.21 -13.02 -1.89
N ALA A 204 13.39 -12.50 -1.53
CA ALA A 204 14.59 -13.31 -1.45
C ALA A 204 14.59 -14.15 -0.14
N ALA A 205 14.90 -15.43 -0.28
CA ALA A 205 14.95 -16.36 0.83
C ALA A 205 16.38 -16.57 1.34
N GLN A 206 17.36 -16.66 0.43
CA GLN A 206 18.74 -17.00 0.79
C GLN A 206 19.72 -16.46 -0.25
N LEU A 207 20.86 -15.98 0.22
CA LEU A 207 22.02 -15.67 -0.62
C LEU A 207 23.05 -16.79 -0.49
N SER A 208 23.37 -17.42 -1.60
CA SER A 208 24.44 -18.42 -1.71
C SER A 208 25.59 -17.89 -2.57
N SER A 209 26.68 -18.68 -2.73
CA SER A 209 27.79 -18.28 -3.59
C SER A 209 27.35 -18.21 -5.05
N GLY A 210 27.32 -16.99 -5.60
CA GLY A 210 26.98 -16.74 -7.01
C GLY A 210 25.48 -16.77 -7.37
N GLU A 211 24.57 -17.03 -6.41
CA GLU A 211 23.13 -17.12 -6.65
C GLU A 211 22.32 -16.50 -5.52
N LEU A 212 21.18 -15.91 -5.87
CA LEU A 212 20.13 -15.50 -4.95
C LEU A 212 18.93 -16.45 -5.10
N TRP A 213 18.53 -17.07 -4.00
CA TRP A 213 17.39 -17.98 -3.97
C TRP A 213 16.12 -17.19 -3.59
N MET A 214 15.11 -17.34 -4.40
CA MET A 214 13.82 -16.70 -4.19
C MET A 214 12.90 -17.58 -3.35
N ARG A 215 11.86 -17.02 -2.76
CA ARG A 215 10.88 -17.79 -1.96
C ARG A 215 10.13 -18.83 -2.76
N SER A 216 9.93 -18.60 -4.06
CA SER A 216 9.36 -19.58 -5.00
C SER A 216 10.28 -20.81 -5.22
N GLY A 217 11.53 -20.75 -4.76
CA GLY A 217 12.56 -21.76 -5.05
C GLY A 217 13.38 -21.46 -6.30
N ALA A 218 13.05 -20.40 -7.04
CA ALA A 218 13.85 -19.98 -8.20
C ALA A 218 15.24 -19.54 -7.78
N ARG A 219 16.23 -19.77 -8.68
CA ARG A 219 17.64 -19.41 -8.47
C ARG A 219 18.04 -18.34 -9.47
N VAL A 220 18.33 -17.16 -8.97
CA VAL A 220 18.75 -16.03 -9.79
C VAL A 220 20.26 -15.88 -9.75
N PRO A 221 20.97 -15.95 -10.89
CA PRO A 221 22.42 -15.85 -10.92
C PRO A 221 22.91 -14.45 -10.58
N ILE A 222 24.07 -14.38 -9.92
CA ILE A 222 24.75 -13.12 -9.59
C ILE A 222 25.99 -13.00 -10.46
N SER A 223 26.12 -11.90 -11.19
CA SER A 223 27.36 -11.62 -11.95
C SER A 223 28.56 -11.50 -11.00
N ARG A 224 29.71 -12.09 -11.35
CA ARG A 224 30.91 -12.16 -10.50
C ARG A 224 31.31 -10.83 -9.87
N GLY A 225 31.25 -9.75 -10.62
CA GLY A 225 31.58 -8.40 -10.11
C GLY A 225 30.51 -7.75 -9.23
N ARG A 226 29.30 -8.30 -9.15
CA ARG A 226 28.17 -7.74 -8.39
C ARG A 226 27.94 -8.43 -7.03
N GLU A 227 28.57 -9.57 -6.77
CA GLU A 227 28.35 -10.33 -5.55
C GLU A 227 28.56 -9.52 -4.26
N PRO A 228 29.63 -8.71 -4.11
CA PRO A 228 29.81 -7.89 -2.90
C PRO A 228 28.69 -6.87 -2.68
N ALA A 229 28.24 -6.22 -3.76
CA ALA A 229 27.16 -5.23 -3.71
C ALA A 229 25.81 -5.88 -3.37
N VAL A 230 25.51 -7.04 -3.99
CA VAL A 230 24.28 -7.82 -3.70
C VAL A 230 24.28 -8.27 -2.25
N ARG A 231 25.41 -8.76 -1.73
CA ARG A 231 25.54 -9.19 -0.33
C ARG A 231 25.31 -8.03 0.64
N ALA A 232 25.88 -6.86 0.34
CA ALA A 232 25.71 -5.68 1.18
C ALA A 232 24.25 -5.20 1.17
N ALA A 233 23.61 -5.13 0.00
CA ALA A 233 22.23 -4.73 -0.13
C ALA A 233 21.25 -5.70 0.56
N PHE A 234 21.48 -7.01 0.40
CA PHE A 234 20.63 -8.02 1.06
C PHE A 234 20.76 -7.98 2.59
N ARG A 235 22.00 -7.77 3.12
CA ARG A 235 22.20 -7.59 4.55
C ARG A 235 21.51 -6.34 5.06
N ALA A 236 21.69 -5.19 4.40
CA ALA A 236 21.06 -3.94 4.79
C ALA A 236 19.53 -4.05 4.80
N PHE A 237 18.96 -4.79 3.83
CA PHE A 237 17.53 -5.06 3.76
C PHE A 237 17.00 -5.92 4.92
N LEU A 238 17.82 -6.84 5.45
CA LEU A 238 17.45 -7.69 6.59
C LEU A 238 17.60 -6.98 7.95
N GLU A 239 18.41 -5.93 8.02
CA GLU A 239 18.72 -5.17 9.25
C GLU A 239 17.82 -3.93 9.43
N GLY A 240 17.09 -3.48 8.35
CA GLY A 240 16.18 -2.32 8.36
C GLY A 240 14.75 -2.70 8.49
#